data_da7fbdd7dc2f88abc67185e8f1be8e89
#
_entry.id   da7fbdd7dc2f88abc67185e8f1be8e89
#
_cell.length_a   1.000
_cell.length_b   1.000
_cell.length_c   1.000
_cell.angle_alpha   90.00
_cell.angle_beta   90.00
_cell.angle_gamma   90.00
#
_symmetry.space_group_name_H-M   'P 1'
#
loop_
_entity.id
_entity.type
_entity.pdbx_description
1 polymer ?
#
loop_
_entity_poly.entity_id
_entity_poly.type
_entity_poly.pdbx_seq_one_letter_code
_entity_poly.pdbx_strand_id
1 'polypeptide(L)'
;MSGVAVLKGCSSEEMTRIKEDLTFPNPQFETAKRHARFGVGNIPPYVTYYTQGRAGMIVPRGYNIPFPYKIVEDERVSNNIDYPPLAVPLRETQQEAVEAFIDKYKKKKNEHGVIILPTGKGKSILGLYLARKLSQRVLVIVQKDDLVDGWTKDAQFLLGLRPKEVGLIKAQNFRVGRHVTITTIQTLSKLPPDKLKLLHSIFGMIIVDEFHHSVAKIYQLVEYFPARFKIGLTATAMRNDGLQDVLYLHFGSLVYEYADKADDEDILPANVVIRNAPTVFQPEREYKYNHRKKRPEPVPIPISTIRKVTSFDEAFNTMLAKDIINEYKQGKSCVVFTHEKEHCRFLKQRLEERGVPAEQIQLYYGDAKESKEVMKERAERREVLITIATYSIATEGTNVKAWERAFLASTVANELSTVQAIGRIRRTAEGKEDCIVYDYRFPNVIIANNHGLVRDRVYKERGYNVRGKENKNSNRRTTGRGWGTLRNSRIV
;
A
#
# COMPACT_ATOMS: atom_id res chain seq x y z
N MET A 1 -10.60 28.41 -7.59
CA MET A 1 -9.59 27.57 -6.91
C MET A 1 -8.94 26.69 -7.96
N SER A 2 -7.65 26.69 -8.04
CA SER A 2 -6.89 26.07 -9.13
C SER A 2 -6.53 24.59 -8.90
N GLY A 3 -6.75 24.06 -7.69
CA GLY A 3 -6.57 22.64 -7.39
C GLY A 3 -7.76 21.75 -7.74
N VAL A 4 -8.92 22.34 -7.95
CA VAL A 4 -10.21 21.72 -8.29
C VAL A 4 -10.79 22.34 -9.56
N ALA A 5 -11.71 21.65 -10.21
CA ALA A 5 -12.47 22.21 -11.32
C ALA A 5 -13.75 22.87 -10.80
N VAL A 6 -14.05 24.07 -11.30
CA VAL A 6 -15.29 24.79 -11.01
C VAL A 6 -16.13 24.81 -12.29
N LEU A 7 -17.24 24.09 -12.28
CA LEU A 7 -18.15 23.96 -13.41
C LEU A 7 -19.26 25.02 -13.27
N LYS A 8 -19.31 25.96 -14.21
CA LYS A 8 -20.32 27.03 -14.25
C LYS A 8 -21.33 26.75 -15.35
N GLY A 9 -22.59 27.13 -15.12
CA GLY A 9 -23.64 27.02 -16.14
C GLY A 9 -24.15 25.61 -16.40
N CYS A 10 -23.93 24.66 -15.47
CA CYS A 10 -24.48 23.32 -15.59
C CYS A 10 -26.01 23.32 -15.54
N SER A 11 -26.63 22.54 -16.41
CA SER A 11 -28.07 22.26 -16.35
C SER A 11 -28.43 21.45 -15.11
N SER A 12 -29.72 21.36 -14.78
CA SER A 12 -30.19 20.54 -13.65
C SER A 12 -29.87 19.05 -13.83
N GLU A 13 -29.92 18.53 -15.06
CA GLU A 13 -29.58 17.15 -15.39
C GLU A 13 -28.08 16.88 -15.20
N GLU A 14 -27.22 17.79 -15.69
CA GLU A 14 -25.77 17.69 -15.51
C GLU A 14 -25.38 17.75 -14.02
N MET A 15 -26.02 18.65 -13.24
CA MET A 15 -25.79 18.72 -11.80
C MET A 15 -26.21 17.43 -11.08
N THR A 16 -27.33 16.82 -11.49
CA THR A 16 -27.81 15.55 -10.92
C THR A 16 -26.81 14.45 -11.21
N ARG A 17 -26.37 14.33 -12.45
CA ARG A 17 -25.36 13.35 -12.84
C ARG A 17 -24.04 13.51 -12.09
N ILE A 18 -23.52 14.74 -11.93
CA ILE A 18 -22.33 15.00 -11.12
C ILE A 18 -22.52 14.51 -9.67
N LYS A 19 -23.70 14.77 -9.08
CA LYS A 19 -23.99 14.34 -7.71
C LYS A 19 -24.02 12.82 -7.57
N GLU A 20 -24.61 12.13 -8.54
CA GLU A 20 -24.67 10.66 -8.58
C GLU A 20 -23.26 10.07 -8.74
N ASP A 21 -22.50 10.55 -9.72
CA ASP A 21 -21.14 10.07 -10.02
C ASP A 21 -20.14 10.31 -8.85
N LEU A 22 -20.34 11.37 -8.07
CA LEU A 22 -19.45 11.79 -7.00
C LEU A 22 -19.98 11.50 -5.57
N THR A 23 -20.96 10.62 -5.45
CA THR A 23 -21.49 10.13 -4.17
C THR A 23 -21.17 8.66 -3.99
N PHE A 24 -20.37 8.33 -2.98
CA PHE A 24 -19.87 6.98 -2.71
C PHE A 24 -20.37 6.45 -1.37
N PRO A 25 -20.58 5.12 -1.23
CA PRO A 25 -20.85 4.51 0.06
C PRO A 25 -19.71 4.80 1.05
N ASN A 26 -20.04 5.11 2.29
CA ASN A 26 -19.06 5.37 3.33
C ASN A 26 -18.60 4.05 3.98
N PRO A 27 -17.34 3.60 3.79
CA PRO A 27 -16.85 2.36 4.37
C PRO A 27 -16.88 2.36 5.91
N GLN A 28 -16.72 3.53 6.53
CA GLN A 28 -16.81 3.67 7.99
C GLN A 28 -18.24 3.39 8.47
N PHE A 29 -19.22 3.87 7.72
CA PHE A 29 -20.64 3.57 7.99
C PHE A 29 -20.93 2.08 7.84
N GLU A 30 -20.47 1.45 6.75
CA GLU A 30 -20.66 0.03 6.53
C GLU A 30 -19.96 -0.83 7.60
N THR A 31 -18.76 -0.44 8.01
CA THR A 31 -18.05 -1.09 9.10
C THR A 31 -18.77 -0.90 10.43
N ALA A 32 -19.16 0.33 10.75
CA ALA A 32 -19.90 0.63 11.97
C ALA A 32 -21.26 -0.09 11.99
N LYS A 33 -21.96 -0.15 10.87
CA LYS A 33 -23.24 -0.88 10.72
C LYS A 33 -23.09 -2.38 11.00
N ARG A 34 -21.98 -3.00 10.61
CA ARG A 34 -21.68 -4.41 10.90
C ARG A 34 -21.39 -4.65 12.38
N HIS A 35 -20.83 -3.66 13.07
CA HIS A 35 -20.40 -3.78 14.48
C HIS A 35 -21.32 -3.07 15.48
N ALA A 36 -22.24 -2.23 15.01
CA ALA A 36 -23.09 -1.43 15.88
C ALA A 36 -24.18 -2.27 16.56
N ARG A 37 -24.24 -2.15 17.89
CA ARG A 37 -25.32 -2.71 18.74
C ARG A 37 -26.50 -1.74 18.90
N PHE A 38 -26.25 -0.44 18.86
CA PHE A 38 -27.19 0.64 19.20
C PHE A 38 -27.31 1.73 18.12
N GLY A 39 -27.09 1.39 16.86
CA GLY A 39 -27.07 2.35 15.75
C GLY A 39 -25.65 2.76 15.35
N VAL A 40 -25.54 3.48 14.25
CA VAL A 40 -24.25 3.81 13.62
C VAL A 40 -23.73 5.18 14.09
N GLY A 41 -24.41 5.83 15.06
CA GLY A 41 -24.08 7.19 15.48
C GLY A 41 -24.27 8.21 14.35
N ASN A 42 -23.49 9.29 14.37
CA ASN A 42 -23.55 10.38 13.37
C ASN A 42 -22.69 10.13 12.13
N ILE A 43 -22.35 8.87 11.80
CA ILE A 43 -21.58 8.57 10.59
C ILE A 43 -22.52 8.60 9.38
N PRO A 44 -22.31 9.46 8.38
CA PRO A 44 -23.15 9.52 7.20
C PRO A 44 -23.00 8.25 6.36
N PRO A 45 -24.06 7.73 5.74
CA PRO A 45 -24.03 6.52 4.92
C PRO A 45 -23.25 6.70 3.61
N TYR A 46 -23.15 7.94 3.15
CA TYR A 46 -22.45 8.31 1.92
C TYR A 46 -21.42 9.42 2.16
N VAL A 47 -20.39 9.45 1.34
CA VAL A 47 -19.42 10.53 1.24
C VAL A 47 -19.55 11.16 -0.13
N THR A 48 -19.59 12.49 -0.18
CA THR A 48 -19.68 13.25 -1.43
C THR A 48 -18.36 13.93 -1.75
N TYR A 49 -17.96 13.87 -3.01
CA TYR A 49 -16.72 14.48 -3.52
C TYR A 49 -17.00 15.67 -4.44
N TYR A 50 -18.07 16.40 -4.17
CA TYR A 50 -18.42 17.66 -4.81
C TYR A 50 -18.88 18.68 -3.77
N THR A 51 -18.79 19.95 -4.14
CA THR A 51 -19.40 21.03 -3.36
C THR A 51 -20.22 21.90 -4.31
N GLN A 52 -21.45 22.17 -3.98
CA GLN A 52 -22.29 23.12 -4.72
C GLN A 52 -22.21 24.48 -4.05
N GLY A 53 -21.71 25.47 -4.78
CA GLY A 53 -21.58 26.84 -4.33
C GLY A 53 -22.32 27.82 -5.24
N ARG A 54 -22.30 29.10 -4.89
CA ARG A 54 -22.89 30.17 -5.72
C ARG A 54 -22.23 30.28 -7.10
N ALA A 55 -20.94 29.91 -7.20
CA ALA A 55 -20.16 29.97 -8.44
C ALA A 55 -20.35 28.75 -9.36
N GLY A 56 -21.05 27.70 -8.92
CA GLY A 56 -21.25 26.45 -9.67
C GLY A 56 -20.92 25.21 -8.86
N MET A 57 -20.69 24.09 -9.54
CA MET A 57 -20.26 22.83 -8.95
C MET A 57 -18.73 22.77 -8.87
N ILE A 58 -18.21 22.50 -7.68
CA ILE A 58 -16.78 22.27 -7.46
C ILE A 58 -16.57 20.76 -7.43
N VAL A 59 -15.70 20.26 -8.30
CA VAL A 59 -15.43 18.83 -8.47
C VAL A 59 -13.93 18.55 -8.49
N PRO A 60 -13.49 17.32 -8.14
CA PRO A 60 -12.10 16.90 -8.26
C PRO A 60 -11.60 17.06 -9.71
N ARG A 61 -10.36 17.47 -9.87
CA ARG A 61 -9.78 17.68 -11.22
C ARG A 61 -9.63 16.37 -12.02
N GLY A 62 -9.53 15.24 -11.36
CA GLY A 62 -9.48 13.92 -11.99
C GLY A 62 -10.84 13.36 -12.40
N TYR A 63 -11.94 14.04 -12.03
CA TYR A 63 -13.26 13.64 -12.46
C TYR A 63 -13.41 13.79 -13.98
N ASN A 64 -13.80 12.72 -14.64
CA ASN A 64 -14.06 12.71 -16.07
C ASN A 64 -15.45 13.31 -16.33
N ILE A 65 -15.50 14.60 -16.63
CA ILE A 65 -16.74 15.33 -16.84
C ILE A 65 -17.46 14.73 -18.06
N PRO A 66 -18.69 14.19 -17.89
CA PRO A 66 -19.36 13.39 -18.92
C PRO A 66 -20.10 14.23 -19.99
N PHE A 67 -19.86 15.52 -20.06
CA PHE A 67 -20.46 16.43 -21.03
C PHE A 67 -19.42 17.44 -21.55
N PRO A 68 -19.67 18.08 -22.70
CA PRO A 68 -18.75 19.06 -23.26
C PRO A 68 -18.56 20.26 -22.34
N TYR A 69 -17.30 20.68 -22.14
CA TYR A 69 -16.96 21.87 -21.36
C TYR A 69 -15.80 22.65 -22.01
N LYS A 70 -15.69 23.91 -21.63
CA LYS A 70 -14.60 24.80 -22.03
C LYS A 70 -13.89 25.33 -20.79
N ILE A 71 -12.57 25.27 -20.80
CA ILE A 71 -11.77 25.93 -19.77
C ILE A 71 -11.78 27.42 -20.03
N VAL A 72 -12.36 28.17 -19.10
CA VAL A 72 -12.44 29.66 -19.20
C VAL A 72 -11.26 30.29 -18.49
N GLU A 73 -10.81 29.71 -17.40
CA GLU A 73 -9.73 30.23 -16.56
C GLU A 73 -8.87 29.06 -16.01
N ASP A 74 -7.58 29.17 -16.23
CA ASP A 74 -6.60 28.17 -15.77
C ASP A 74 -5.63 28.82 -14.79
N GLU A 75 -5.83 28.56 -13.51
CA GLU A 75 -4.99 29.05 -12.41
C GLU A 75 -3.97 28.01 -11.92
N ARG A 76 -3.75 26.95 -12.70
CA ARG A 76 -2.80 25.91 -12.31
C ARG A 76 -1.38 26.45 -12.30
N VAL A 77 -0.67 26.15 -11.22
CA VAL A 77 0.72 26.55 -11.04
C VAL A 77 1.63 25.64 -11.87
N SER A 78 2.42 26.28 -12.73
CA SER A 78 3.54 25.64 -13.43
C SER A 78 4.80 26.40 -13.04
N ASN A 79 5.78 25.70 -12.50
CA ASN A 79 7.05 26.30 -12.10
C ASN A 79 8.18 25.57 -12.81
N ASN A 80 8.53 26.12 -13.99
CA ASN A 80 9.57 25.56 -14.84
C ASN A 80 10.94 25.81 -14.24
N ILE A 81 11.72 24.74 -14.18
CA ILE A 81 13.08 24.77 -13.64
C ILE A 81 13.99 23.83 -14.42
N ASP A 82 15.23 24.28 -14.62
CA ASP A 82 16.26 23.46 -15.23
C ASP A 82 16.81 22.47 -14.22
N TYR A 83 16.83 21.22 -14.62
CA TYR A 83 17.36 20.12 -13.82
C TYR A 83 18.77 19.74 -14.26
N PRO A 84 19.62 19.29 -13.33
CA PRO A 84 20.94 18.76 -13.68
C PRO A 84 20.82 17.50 -14.56
N PRO A 85 21.93 17.11 -15.23
CA PRO A 85 21.98 15.82 -15.93
C PRO A 85 21.67 14.65 -14.99
N LEU A 86 21.13 13.59 -15.54
CA LEU A 86 20.90 12.36 -14.77
C LEU A 86 22.19 11.60 -14.56
N ALA A 87 22.37 11.07 -13.36
CA ALA A 87 23.53 10.23 -13.04
C ALA A 87 23.42 8.82 -13.63
N VAL A 88 22.20 8.32 -13.85
CA VAL A 88 21.94 6.97 -14.36
C VAL A 88 20.77 6.96 -15.36
N PRO A 89 20.79 6.04 -16.34
CA PRO A 89 19.67 5.85 -17.24
C PRO A 89 18.47 5.19 -16.50
N LEU A 90 17.29 5.35 -17.08
CA LEU A 90 16.11 4.61 -16.62
C LEU A 90 16.20 3.14 -17.06
N ARG A 91 15.62 2.26 -16.23
CA ARG A 91 15.33 0.89 -16.62
C ARG A 91 14.18 0.86 -17.63
N GLU A 92 14.10 -0.19 -18.42
CA GLU A 92 13.06 -0.35 -19.46
C GLU A 92 11.65 -0.10 -18.91
N THR A 93 11.29 -0.76 -17.80
CA THR A 93 9.97 -0.61 -17.16
C THR A 93 9.67 0.82 -16.68
N GLN A 94 10.69 1.55 -16.25
CA GLN A 94 10.55 2.95 -15.87
C GLN A 94 10.37 3.83 -17.12
N GLN A 95 11.06 3.52 -18.20
CA GLN A 95 10.93 4.22 -19.46
C GLN A 95 9.54 4.03 -20.05
N GLU A 96 9.02 2.79 -20.08
CA GLU A 96 7.64 2.50 -20.49
C GLU A 96 6.61 3.35 -19.72
N ALA A 97 6.75 3.42 -18.39
CA ALA A 97 5.84 4.19 -17.54
C ALA A 97 5.93 5.70 -17.80
N VAL A 98 7.14 6.22 -18.04
CA VAL A 98 7.36 7.63 -18.43
C VAL A 98 6.72 7.92 -19.77
N GLU A 99 6.96 7.08 -20.76
CA GLU A 99 6.41 7.24 -22.11
C GLU A 99 4.89 7.20 -22.09
N ALA A 100 4.30 6.26 -21.35
CA ALA A 100 2.85 6.17 -21.17
C ALA A 100 2.27 7.48 -20.56
N PHE A 101 2.94 8.05 -19.56
CA PHE A 101 2.51 9.33 -18.96
C PHE A 101 2.63 10.48 -19.95
N ILE A 102 3.77 10.62 -20.62
CA ILE A 102 4.03 11.70 -21.58
C ILE A 102 3.10 11.62 -22.79
N ASP A 103 2.83 10.43 -23.28
CA ASP A 103 1.90 10.19 -24.38
C ASP A 103 0.46 10.60 -24.01
N LYS A 104 0.02 10.20 -22.81
CA LYS A 104 -1.30 10.59 -22.31
C LYS A 104 -1.40 12.11 -22.13
N TYR A 105 -0.35 12.74 -21.60
CA TYR A 105 -0.27 14.19 -21.48
C TYR A 105 -0.35 14.90 -22.82
N LYS A 106 0.42 14.46 -23.82
CA LYS A 106 0.44 15.05 -25.17
C LYS A 106 -0.90 14.88 -25.90
N LYS A 107 -1.48 13.66 -25.85
CA LYS A 107 -2.71 13.32 -26.60
C LYS A 107 -3.97 13.89 -25.96
N LYS A 108 -4.09 13.82 -24.64
CA LYS A 108 -5.32 14.16 -23.90
C LYS A 108 -5.20 15.44 -23.06
N LYS A 109 -4.04 16.11 -23.07
CA LYS A 109 -3.69 17.22 -22.14
C LYS A 109 -3.99 16.87 -20.69
N ASN A 110 -3.89 15.59 -20.35
CA ASN A 110 -4.16 15.11 -18.99
C ASN A 110 -2.85 15.16 -18.18
N GLU A 111 -2.83 16.02 -17.19
CA GLU A 111 -1.67 16.33 -16.36
C GLU A 111 -1.69 15.55 -15.04
N HIS A 112 -2.60 14.58 -14.94
CA HIS A 112 -2.75 13.73 -13.76
C HIS A 112 -2.69 12.28 -14.14
N GLY A 113 -2.19 11.46 -13.23
CA GLY A 113 -2.20 10.04 -13.47
C GLY A 113 -1.71 9.21 -12.29
N VAL A 114 -2.15 7.96 -12.31
CA VAL A 114 -1.71 6.94 -11.39
C VAL A 114 -0.76 5.98 -12.10
N ILE A 115 0.36 5.70 -11.47
CA ILE A 115 1.35 4.74 -11.96
C ILE A 115 1.53 3.65 -10.90
N ILE A 116 1.34 2.40 -11.32
CA ILE A 116 1.49 1.23 -10.47
C ILE A 116 2.77 0.52 -10.84
N LEU A 117 3.70 0.50 -9.88
CA LEU A 117 4.97 -0.20 -9.98
C LEU A 117 5.23 -1.00 -8.70
N PRO A 118 5.60 -2.27 -8.77
CA PRO A 118 5.96 -3.06 -7.60
C PRO A 118 7.04 -2.40 -6.76
N THR A 119 7.13 -2.81 -5.50
CA THR A 119 8.25 -2.40 -4.63
C THR A 119 9.56 -2.88 -5.23
N GLY A 120 10.56 -1.97 -5.29
CA GLY A 120 11.87 -2.30 -5.86
C GLY A 120 12.07 -1.91 -7.32
N LYS A 121 11.00 -1.61 -8.04
CA LYS A 121 11.09 -1.14 -9.44
C LYS A 121 11.41 0.36 -9.57
N GLY A 122 11.82 1.03 -8.47
CA GLY A 122 12.32 2.39 -8.48
C GLY A 122 11.26 3.45 -8.75
N LYS A 123 10.11 3.38 -8.06
CA LYS A 123 9.04 4.39 -8.11
C LYS A 123 9.55 5.81 -7.90
N SER A 124 10.44 6.00 -6.92
CA SER A 124 11.03 7.31 -6.61
C SER A 124 11.90 7.85 -7.76
N ILE A 125 12.71 6.99 -8.35
CA ILE A 125 13.52 7.35 -9.54
C ILE A 125 12.62 7.77 -10.70
N LEU A 126 11.56 6.99 -10.97
CA LEU A 126 10.56 7.32 -11.98
C LEU A 126 9.90 8.68 -11.72
N GLY A 127 9.46 8.93 -10.49
CA GLY A 127 8.81 10.20 -10.12
C GLY A 127 9.74 11.40 -10.29
N LEU A 128 10.99 11.29 -9.87
CA LEU A 128 12.00 12.32 -10.03
C LEU A 128 12.36 12.56 -11.51
N TYR A 129 12.41 11.49 -12.29
CA TYR A 129 12.64 11.59 -13.73
C TYR A 129 11.48 12.34 -14.43
N LEU A 130 10.23 12.03 -14.06
CA LEU A 130 9.06 12.75 -14.58
C LEU A 130 9.10 14.24 -14.23
N ALA A 131 9.47 14.60 -12.99
CA ALA A 131 9.63 15.98 -12.58
C ALA A 131 10.66 16.71 -13.45
N ARG A 132 11.80 16.07 -13.71
CA ARG A 132 12.83 16.59 -14.63
C ARG A 132 12.32 16.66 -16.06
N LYS A 133 11.69 15.62 -16.58
CA LYS A 133 11.18 15.56 -17.98
C LYS A 133 10.12 16.64 -18.27
N LEU A 134 9.33 16.97 -17.25
CA LEU A 134 8.33 18.02 -17.30
C LEU A 134 8.87 19.38 -16.87
N SER A 135 10.15 19.46 -16.47
CA SER A 135 10.84 20.66 -15.99
C SER A 135 10.10 21.36 -14.84
N GLN A 136 9.47 20.59 -13.92
CA GLN A 136 8.65 21.16 -12.85
C GLN A 136 9.32 21.03 -11.48
N ARG A 137 9.26 22.12 -10.69
CA ARG A 137 9.56 22.05 -9.26
C ARG A 137 8.56 21.13 -8.57
N VAL A 138 9.06 20.13 -7.83
CA VAL A 138 8.23 19.04 -7.31
C VAL A 138 8.17 18.99 -5.79
N LEU A 139 6.95 18.79 -5.25
CA LEU A 139 6.70 18.39 -3.87
C LEU A 139 6.38 16.90 -3.83
N VAL A 140 7.20 16.14 -3.13
CA VAL A 140 6.98 14.72 -2.87
C VAL A 140 6.35 14.55 -1.50
N ILE A 141 5.20 13.90 -1.44
CA ILE A 141 4.43 13.65 -0.22
C ILE A 141 4.46 12.16 0.04
N VAL A 142 5.01 11.77 1.18
CA VAL A 142 5.13 10.37 1.62
C VAL A 142 4.33 10.11 2.88
N GLN A 143 4.08 8.84 3.19
CA GLN A 143 3.27 8.46 4.35
C GLN A 143 4.03 8.48 5.67
N LYS A 144 5.33 8.19 5.64
CA LYS A 144 6.17 8.00 6.85
C LYS A 144 7.56 8.58 6.67
N ASP A 145 8.18 8.89 7.80
CA ASP A 145 9.52 9.48 7.87
C ASP A 145 10.60 8.59 7.23
N ASP A 146 10.51 7.27 7.36
CA ASP A 146 11.47 6.34 6.76
C ASP A 146 11.51 6.44 5.22
N LEU A 147 10.38 6.81 4.59
CA LEU A 147 10.32 7.05 3.15
C LEU A 147 10.97 8.38 2.74
N VAL A 148 10.98 9.37 3.63
CA VAL A 148 11.64 10.67 3.38
C VAL A 148 13.12 10.48 3.10
N ASP A 149 13.80 9.64 3.89
CA ASP A 149 15.23 9.38 3.73
C ASP A 149 15.52 8.62 2.42
N GLY A 150 14.65 7.67 2.06
CA GLY A 150 14.73 6.96 0.77
C GLY A 150 14.64 7.91 -0.43
N TRP A 151 13.60 8.74 -0.45
CA TRP A 151 13.40 9.73 -1.51
C TRP A 151 14.52 10.78 -1.57
N THR A 152 15.07 11.17 -0.40
CA THR A 152 16.20 12.10 -0.32
C THR A 152 17.45 11.49 -0.95
N LYS A 153 17.77 10.24 -0.61
CA LYS A 153 18.90 9.51 -1.19
C LYS A 153 18.76 9.33 -2.70
N ASP A 154 17.55 8.97 -3.15
CA ASP A 154 17.27 8.80 -4.57
C ASP A 154 17.37 10.12 -5.35
N ALA A 155 16.92 11.25 -4.77
CA ALA A 155 17.08 12.57 -5.37
C ALA A 155 18.56 13.00 -5.48
N GLN A 156 19.35 12.73 -4.45
CA GLN A 156 20.80 12.98 -4.46
C GLN A 156 21.49 12.12 -5.50
N PHE A 157 21.17 10.83 -5.52
CA PHE A 157 21.79 9.88 -6.44
C PHE A 157 21.42 10.17 -7.91
N LEU A 158 20.14 10.31 -8.22
CA LEU A 158 19.68 10.50 -9.61
C LEU A 158 20.05 11.85 -10.19
N LEU A 159 19.90 12.92 -9.39
CA LEU A 159 20.01 14.30 -9.84
C LEU A 159 21.36 14.95 -9.44
N GLY A 160 22.24 14.20 -8.77
CA GLY A 160 23.52 14.73 -8.29
C GLY A 160 23.36 15.86 -7.26
N LEU A 161 22.23 15.95 -6.56
CA LEU A 161 21.96 17.03 -5.61
C LEU A 161 22.72 16.83 -4.31
N ARG A 162 23.27 17.91 -3.76
CA ARG A 162 23.84 17.89 -2.42
C ARG A 162 22.72 17.79 -1.36
N PRO A 163 22.98 17.25 -0.16
CA PRO A 163 21.97 17.11 0.90
C PRO A 163 21.21 18.40 1.22
N LYS A 164 21.88 19.56 1.15
CA LYS A 164 21.27 20.87 1.40
C LYS A 164 20.37 21.37 0.27
N GLU A 165 20.50 20.81 -0.92
CA GLU A 165 19.73 21.21 -2.12
C GLU A 165 18.37 20.49 -2.21
N VAL A 166 18.24 19.35 -1.54
CA VAL A 166 16.95 18.68 -1.39
C VAL A 166 16.18 19.34 -0.25
N GLY A 167 15.02 19.89 -0.56
CA GLY A 167 14.12 20.48 0.43
C GLY A 167 13.57 19.43 1.39
N LEU A 168 13.41 19.80 2.65
CA LEU A 168 12.85 18.93 3.67
C LEU A 168 11.91 19.74 4.57
N ILE A 169 10.64 19.31 4.62
CA ILE A 169 9.66 19.87 5.54
C ILE A 169 9.30 18.76 6.53
N LYS A 170 9.83 18.89 7.76
CA LYS A 170 9.66 17.89 8.83
C LYS A 170 9.71 18.58 10.19
N ALA A 171 8.68 18.42 11.03
CA ALA A 171 8.59 19.03 12.35
C ALA A 171 8.96 20.52 12.36
N GLN A 172 10.09 20.89 12.97
CA GLN A 172 10.56 22.28 13.05
C GLN A 172 11.37 22.73 11.83
N ASN A 173 11.69 21.82 10.90
CA ASN A 173 12.47 22.13 9.70
C ASN A 173 11.55 22.45 8.54
N PHE A 174 11.53 23.71 8.09
CA PHE A 174 10.80 24.15 6.91
C PHE A 174 11.80 24.66 5.85
N ARG A 175 12.39 23.73 5.12
CA ARG A 175 13.34 24.02 4.04
C ARG A 175 12.80 23.58 2.70
N VAL A 176 12.54 24.54 1.84
CA VAL A 176 12.08 24.30 0.47
C VAL A 176 13.27 24.20 -0.47
N GLY A 177 13.41 23.08 -1.17
CA GLY A 177 14.46 22.85 -2.15
C GLY A 177 14.21 23.56 -3.47
N ARG A 178 15.25 23.76 -4.25
CA ARG A 178 15.13 24.36 -5.56
C ARG A 178 14.38 23.45 -6.54
N HIS A 179 14.71 22.16 -6.57
CA HIS A 179 14.15 21.18 -7.51
C HIS A 179 13.09 20.31 -6.83
N VAL A 180 13.46 19.68 -5.73
CA VAL A 180 12.69 18.67 -5.02
C VAL A 180 12.52 19.10 -3.57
N THR A 181 11.33 18.98 -3.06
CA THR A 181 11.03 19.08 -1.62
C THR A 181 10.26 17.86 -1.18
N ILE A 182 10.60 17.28 -0.04
CA ILE A 182 9.99 16.07 0.49
C ILE A 182 9.34 16.37 1.82
N THR A 183 8.15 15.83 2.04
CA THR A 183 7.40 15.98 3.30
C THR A 183 6.53 14.76 3.56
N THR A 184 6.11 14.59 4.82
CA THR A 184 5.07 13.60 5.13
C THR A 184 3.69 14.24 5.11
N ILE A 185 2.66 13.43 4.84
CA ILE A 185 1.26 13.88 4.87
C ILE A 185 0.87 14.41 6.25
N GLN A 186 1.43 13.83 7.33
CA GLN A 186 1.20 14.24 8.71
C GLN A 186 1.81 15.62 9.00
N THR A 187 3.00 15.88 8.48
CA THR A 187 3.65 17.20 8.60
C THR A 187 2.86 18.24 7.81
N LEU A 188 2.51 17.92 6.57
CA LEU A 188 1.74 18.83 5.72
C LEU A 188 0.40 19.24 6.36
N SER A 189 -0.28 18.29 7.02
CA SER A 189 -1.57 18.53 7.70
C SER A 189 -1.49 19.43 8.92
N LYS A 190 -0.30 19.68 9.44
CA LYS A 190 -0.05 20.51 10.62
C LYS A 190 0.58 21.87 10.28
N LEU A 191 0.83 22.12 8.99
CA LEU A 191 1.41 23.41 8.58
C LEU A 191 0.44 24.56 8.80
N PRO A 192 0.94 25.72 9.25
CA PRO A 192 0.17 26.95 9.29
C PRO A 192 -0.34 27.35 7.90
N PRO A 193 -1.48 28.03 7.81
CA PRO A 193 -2.10 28.41 6.51
C PRO A 193 -1.20 29.24 5.59
N ASP A 194 -0.37 30.12 6.14
CA ASP A 194 0.59 30.94 5.40
C ASP A 194 1.67 30.08 4.71
N LYS A 195 2.22 29.10 5.43
CA LYS A 195 3.18 28.14 4.87
C LYS A 195 2.55 27.26 3.82
N LEU A 196 1.32 26.79 4.05
CA LEU A 196 0.60 25.97 3.06
C LEU A 196 0.32 26.80 1.79
N LYS A 197 -0.09 28.06 1.94
CA LYS A 197 -0.30 28.98 0.82
C LYS A 197 0.99 29.22 0.02
N LEU A 198 2.13 29.34 0.70
CA LEU A 198 3.44 29.43 0.04
C LEU A 198 3.71 28.16 -0.80
N LEU A 199 3.48 26.96 -0.24
CA LEU A 199 3.68 25.71 -0.99
C LEU A 199 2.76 25.62 -2.21
N HIS A 200 1.52 26.11 -2.10
CA HIS A 200 0.57 26.16 -3.21
C HIS A 200 1.08 27.03 -4.37
N SER A 201 1.87 28.07 -4.10
CA SER A 201 2.34 29.01 -5.14
C SER A 201 3.63 28.58 -5.85
N ILE A 202 4.35 27.60 -5.33
CA ILE A 202 5.72 27.30 -5.80
C ILE A 202 5.89 25.94 -6.48
N PHE A 203 4.99 24.97 -6.26
CA PHE A 203 5.14 23.65 -6.84
C PHE A 203 4.25 23.49 -8.08
N GLY A 204 4.90 23.24 -9.22
CA GLY A 204 4.21 22.88 -10.47
C GLY A 204 3.86 21.40 -10.57
N MET A 205 4.46 20.57 -9.71
CA MET A 205 4.21 19.14 -9.67
C MET A 205 4.09 18.62 -8.25
N ILE A 206 3.15 17.70 -8.03
CA ILE A 206 3.00 16.93 -6.80
C ILE A 206 3.09 15.45 -7.11
N ILE A 207 3.89 14.75 -6.33
CA ILE A 207 3.96 13.29 -6.30
C ILE A 207 3.50 12.81 -4.94
N VAL A 208 2.56 11.87 -4.89
CA VAL A 208 2.16 11.20 -3.66
C VAL A 208 2.54 9.73 -3.77
N ASP A 209 3.45 9.31 -2.88
CA ASP A 209 3.91 7.92 -2.81
C ASP A 209 3.04 7.11 -1.86
N GLU A 210 2.73 5.86 -2.27
CA GLU A 210 1.82 4.94 -1.57
C GLU A 210 0.48 5.61 -1.21
N PHE A 211 -0.07 6.36 -2.16
CA PHE A 211 -1.23 7.23 -1.96
C PHE A 211 -2.50 6.50 -1.50
N HIS A 212 -2.56 5.18 -1.65
CA HIS A 212 -3.69 4.34 -1.23
C HIS A 212 -3.90 4.26 0.30
N HIS A 213 -2.90 4.61 1.12
CA HIS A 213 -2.99 4.49 2.59
C HIS A 213 -3.80 5.58 3.31
N SER A 214 -4.00 6.76 2.72
CA SER A 214 -4.54 7.92 3.44
C SER A 214 -5.50 8.77 2.61
N VAL A 215 -6.48 8.13 1.95
CA VAL A 215 -7.40 8.81 1.02
C VAL A 215 -8.05 10.05 1.63
N ALA A 216 -8.58 9.98 2.85
CA ALA A 216 -9.28 11.12 3.45
C ALA A 216 -8.35 12.32 3.71
N LYS A 217 -7.12 12.09 4.23
CA LYS A 217 -6.16 13.16 4.47
C LYS A 217 -5.55 13.70 3.17
N ILE A 218 -5.27 12.83 2.21
CA ILE A 218 -4.77 13.21 0.89
C ILE A 218 -5.81 14.04 0.17
N TYR A 219 -7.08 13.64 0.22
CA TYR A 219 -8.18 14.39 -0.35
C TYR A 219 -8.17 15.84 0.13
N GLN A 220 -8.19 16.06 1.45
CA GLN A 220 -8.25 17.40 2.04
C GLN A 220 -7.03 18.28 1.75
N LEU A 221 -5.85 17.70 1.61
CA LEU A 221 -4.61 18.45 1.49
C LEU A 221 -4.11 18.57 0.05
N VAL A 222 -4.15 17.50 -0.70
CA VAL A 222 -3.55 17.45 -2.05
C VAL A 222 -4.52 17.92 -3.13
N GLU A 223 -5.82 17.76 -2.91
CA GLU A 223 -6.82 18.20 -3.89
C GLU A 223 -6.72 19.69 -4.19
N TYR A 224 -6.60 20.50 -3.16
CA TYR A 224 -6.56 21.96 -3.29
C TYR A 224 -5.22 22.53 -3.77
N PHE A 225 -4.18 21.68 -3.92
CA PHE A 225 -2.93 22.13 -4.50
C PHE A 225 -3.15 22.50 -5.98
N PRO A 226 -2.80 23.72 -6.39
CA PRO A 226 -2.97 24.18 -7.76
C PRO A 226 -1.88 23.68 -8.71
N ALA A 227 -1.01 22.78 -8.27
CA ALA A 227 0.04 22.20 -9.09
C ALA A 227 -0.51 21.66 -10.40
N ARG A 228 0.16 21.99 -11.50
CA ARG A 228 -0.25 21.57 -12.82
C ARG A 228 -0.27 20.04 -12.95
N PHE A 229 0.77 19.39 -12.47
CA PHE A 229 0.91 17.93 -12.54
C PHE A 229 0.68 17.29 -11.18
N LYS A 230 -0.15 16.25 -11.14
CA LYS A 230 -0.39 15.43 -9.94
C LYS A 230 -0.21 13.96 -10.30
N ILE A 231 0.72 13.28 -9.63
CA ILE A 231 1.05 11.88 -9.89
C ILE A 231 0.91 11.07 -8.61
N GLY A 232 0.10 10.02 -8.67
CA GLY A 232 -0.01 9.01 -7.63
C GLY A 232 0.88 7.82 -7.97
N LEU A 233 1.79 7.45 -7.06
CA LEU A 233 2.63 6.27 -7.17
C LEU A 233 2.18 5.23 -6.15
N THR A 234 2.11 3.97 -6.56
CA THR A 234 1.76 2.88 -5.64
C THR A 234 2.32 1.55 -6.15
N ALA A 235 2.48 0.60 -5.23
CA ALA A 235 2.79 -0.79 -5.59
C ALA A 235 1.56 -1.59 -6.01
N THR A 236 0.36 -1.14 -5.63
CA THR A 236 -0.91 -1.82 -5.93
C THR A 236 -2.02 -0.82 -6.14
N ALA A 237 -2.92 -1.10 -7.09
CA ALA A 237 -4.11 -0.29 -7.33
C ALA A 237 -5.27 -0.65 -6.38
N MET A 238 -5.26 -1.86 -5.84
CA MET A 238 -6.40 -2.40 -5.10
C MET A 238 -6.46 -1.89 -3.67
N ARG A 239 -7.65 -1.47 -3.26
CA ARG A 239 -8.00 -1.11 -1.89
C ARG A 239 -9.02 -2.09 -1.34
N ASN A 240 -8.82 -2.48 -0.09
CA ASN A 240 -9.75 -3.38 0.60
C ASN A 240 -11.11 -2.76 0.92
N ASP A 241 -11.24 -1.45 0.83
CA ASP A 241 -12.45 -0.70 1.17
C ASP A 241 -13.28 -0.27 -0.05
N GLY A 242 -12.87 -0.65 -1.26
CA GLY A 242 -13.59 -0.33 -2.50
C GLY A 242 -13.52 1.14 -2.93
N LEU A 243 -12.70 1.98 -2.27
CA LEU A 243 -12.54 3.40 -2.60
C LEU A 243 -11.49 3.66 -3.68
N GLN A 244 -11.22 2.70 -4.54
CA GLN A 244 -10.26 2.83 -5.62
C GLN A 244 -10.65 3.94 -6.60
N ASP A 245 -11.93 4.03 -6.95
CA ASP A 245 -12.44 5.06 -7.87
C ASP A 245 -12.27 6.47 -7.32
N VAL A 246 -12.36 6.63 -6.00
CA VAL A 246 -12.09 7.90 -5.32
C VAL A 246 -10.66 8.38 -5.53
N LEU A 247 -9.69 7.46 -5.56
CA LEU A 247 -8.30 7.81 -5.84
C LEU A 247 -8.14 8.39 -7.26
N TYR A 248 -8.84 7.82 -8.21
CA TYR A 248 -8.81 8.30 -9.60
C TYR A 248 -9.46 9.68 -9.77
N LEU A 249 -10.40 10.05 -8.91
CA LEU A 249 -10.96 11.42 -8.90
C LEU A 249 -9.89 12.47 -8.58
N HIS A 250 -8.89 12.15 -7.75
CA HIS A 250 -7.88 13.10 -7.30
C HIS A 250 -6.62 13.10 -8.17
N PHE A 251 -6.22 11.92 -8.66
CA PHE A 251 -4.98 11.74 -9.43
C PHE A 251 -5.23 11.43 -10.91
N GLY A 252 -6.47 11.44 -11.35
CA GLY A 252 -6.82 11.00 -12.71
C GLY A 252 -6.71 9.49 -12.88
N SER A 253 -7.02 9.01 -14.08
CA SER A 253 -7.08 7.58 -14.37
C SER A 253 -5.69 6.92 -14.34
N LEU A 254 -5.70 5.60 -14.24
CA LEU A 254 -4.52 4.76 -14.40
C LEU A 254 -3.81 5.08 -15.72
N VAL A 255 -2.50 5.34 -15.63
CA VAL A 255 -1.62 5.64 -16.77
C VAL A 255 -0.82 4.42 -17.16
N TYR A 256 -0.25 3.76 -16.16
CA TYR A 256 0.61 2.60 -16.36
C TYR A 256 0.46 1.65 -15.18
N GLU A 257 0.34 0.39 -15.47
CA GLU A 257 0.40 -0.70 -14.51
C GLU A 257 1.43 -1.70 -14.99
N TYR A 258 2.41 -1.95 -14.12
CA TYR A 258 3.42 -2.95 -14.39
C TYR A 258 2.79 -4.34 -14.41
N ALA A 259 2.93 -5.04 -15.51
CA ALA A 259 2.64 -6.46 -15.59
C ALA A 259 3.92 -7.25 -15.31
N ASP A 260 3.87 -8.22 -14.38
CA ASP A 260 5.00 -9.12 -14.13
C ASP A 260 5.39 -9.81 -15.45
N LYS A 261 6.58 -9.48 -15.97
CA LYS A 261 7.15 -10.15 -17.13
C LYS A 261 7.88 -11.40 -16.65
N ALA A 262 7.74 -12.51 -17.38
CA ALA A 262 8.42 -13.78 -17.04
C ALA A 262 9.95 -13.63 -16.99
N ASP A 263 10.51 -12.74 -17.81
CA ASP A 263 11.94 -12.53 -18.00
C ASP A 263 12.44 -11.25 -17.30
N ASP A 264 11.81 -10.85 -16.19
CA ASP A 264 12.22 -9.66 -15.45
C ASP A 264 13.48 -9.93 -14.63
N GLU A 265 14.63 -9.49 -15.12
CA GLU A 265 15.96 -9.68 -14.49
C GLU A 265 16.08 -9.06 -13.09
N ASP A 266 15.25 -8.09 -12.76
CA ASP A 266 15.29 -7.40 -11.46
C ASP A 266 14.52 -8.13 -10.36
N ILE A 267 13.71 -9.14 -10.71
CA ILE A 267 12.75 -9.76 -9.80
C ILE A 267 12.74 -11.29 -9.98
N LEU A 268 13.05 -12.02 -8.93
CA LEU A 268 12.94 -13.48 -8.92
C LEU A 268 11.48 -13.95 -8.91
N PRO A 269 11.18 -15.08 -9.57
CA PRO A 269 9.85 -15.70 -9.47
C PRO A 269 9.56 -16.09 -8.01
N ALA A 270 8.35 -15.78 -7.53
CA ALA A 270 7.95 -16.17 -6.17
C ALA A 270 7.55 -17.65 -6.13
N ASN A 271 8.22 -18.43 -5.32
CA ASN A 271 7.86 -19.81 -5.00
C ASN A 271 7.17 -19.84 -3.63
N VAL A 272 5.89 -20.17 -3.58
CA VAL A 272 5.09 -20.22 -2.34
C VAL A 272 4.92 -21.65 -1.90
N VAL A 273 5.29 -21.94 -0.65
CA VAL A 273 5.11 -23.24 -0.01
C VAL A 273 4.02 -23.12 1.04
N ILE A 274 2.86 -23.73 0.80
CA ILE A 274 1.76 -23.75 1.74
C ILE A 274 2.04 -24.79 2.82
N ARG A 275 1.96 -24.37 4.10
CA ARG A 275 2.17 -25.17 5.29
C ARG A 275 0.91 -25.14 6.16
N ASN A 276 0.25 -26.29 6.32
CA ASN A 276 -0.92 -26.39 7.19
C ASN A 276 -0.47 -26.56 8.64
N ALA A 277 -0.71 -25.53 9.46
CA ALA A 277 -0.46 -25.61 10.90
C ALA A 277 -1.39 -26.64 11.56
N PRO A 278 -0.87 -27.48 12.44
CA PRO A 278 -1.67 -28.50 13.14
C PRO A 278 -2.57 -27.91 14.23
N THR A 279 -2.61 -26.61 14.37
CA THR A 279 -3.38 -25.88 15.39
C THR A 279 -4.84 -26.30 15.38
N VAL A 280 -5.31 -26.75 16.54
CA VAL A 280 -6.72 -27.06 16.80
C VAL A 280 -7.24 -26.00 17.78
N PHE A 281 -7.74 -24.89 17.26
CA PHE A 281 -8.38 -23.87 18.06
C PHE A 281 -9.85 -23.76 17.68
N GLN A 282 -10.72 -24.10 18.63
CA GLN A 282 -12.13 -23.80 18.54
C GLN A 282 -12.44 -22.69 19.55
N PRO A 283 -12.62 -21.47 19.07
CA PRO A 283 -12.96 -20.37 19.96
C PRO A 283 -14.31 -20.64 20.62
N GLU A 284 -14.39 -20.50 21.92
CA GLU A 284 -15.66 -20.47 22.63
C GLU A 284 -16.49 -19.33 22.04
N ARG A 285 -17.66 -19.66 21.51
CA ARG A 285 -18.57 -18.69 20.94
C ARG A 285 -19.41 -18.09 22.06
N GLU A 286 -19.16 -16.85 22.40
CA GLU A 286 -20.11 -16.06 23.16
C GLU A 286 -21.37 -15.83 22.32
N TYR A 287 -22.54 -16.06 22.91
CA TYR A 287 -23.82 -15.73 22.30
C TYR A 287 -24.42 -14.53 23.01
N LYS A 288 -24.88 -13.53 22.24
CA LYS A 288 -25.66 -12.41 22.77
C LYS A 288 -27.04 -12.40 22.15
N TYR A 289 -28.05 -12.14 23.00
CA TYR A 289 -29.42 -12.12 22.54
C TYR A 289 -29.64 -10.91 21.61
N ASN A 290 -30.07 -11.19 20.37
CA ASN A 290 -30.44 -10.17 19.43
C ASN A 290 -31.93 -9.85 19.56
N HIS A 291 -32.26 -8.73 20.19
CA HIS A 291 -33.65 -8.33 20.46
C HIS A 291 -34.47 -8.12 19.17
N ARG A 292 -33.85 -7.72 18.05
CA ARG A 292 -34.55 -7.56 16.76
C ARG A 292 -34.91 -8.90 16.14
N LYS A 293 -34.02 -9.88 16.22
CA LYS A 293 -34.22 -11.22 15.65
C LYS A 293 -34.81 -12.20 16.66
N LYS A 294 -35.03 -11.76 17.90
CA LYS A 294 -35.57 -12.55 19.02
C LYS A 294 -34.87 -13.93 19.22
N ARG A 295 -33.54 -13.96 19.03
CA ARG A 295 -32.70 -15.16 19.21
C ARG A 295 -31.29 -14.82 19.65
N PRO A 296 -30.58 -15.77 20.32
CA PRO A 296 -29.15 -15.64 20.56
C PRO A 296 -28.38 -15.67 19.24
N GLU A 297 -27.42 -14.74 19.07
CA GLU A 297 -26.52 -14.72 17.92
C GLU A 297 -25.07 -14.80 18.41
N PRO A 298 -24.20 -15.54 17.69
CA PRO A 298 -22.81 -15.63 18.07
C PRO A 298 -22.13 -14.26 17.93
N VAL A 299 -21.37 -13.88 18.95
CA VAL A 299 -20.52 -12.68 18.93
C VAL A 299 -19.32 -12.97 18.03
N PRO A 300 -19.02 -12.12 17.03
CA PRO A 300 -17.83 -12.27 16.23
C PRO A 300 -16.57 -12.19 17.11
N ILE A 301 -15.67 -13.17 16.95
CA ILE A 301 -14.38 -13.15 17.65
C ILE A 301 -13.49 -12.11 16.99
N PRO A 302 -12.89 -11.20 17.77
CA PRO A 302 -11.96 -10.23 17.21
C PRO A 302 -10.77 -10.92 16.53
N ILE A 303 -10.37 -10.43 15.38
CA ILE A 303 -9.22 -10.98 14.64
C ILE A 303 -7.91 -10.91 15.46
N SER A 304 -7.79 -9.90 16.32
CA SER A 304 -6.68 -9.77 17.27
C SER A 304 -6.60 -10.97 18.22
N THR A 305 -7.73 -11.45 18.73
CA THR A 305 -7.79 -12.65 19.58
C THR A 305 -7.34 -13.89 18.82
N ILE A 306 -7.80 -14.06 17.58
CA ILE A 306 -7.40 -15.19 16.74
C ILE A 306 -5.91 -15.14 16.44
N ARG A 307 -5.39 -13.98 16.06
CA ARG A 307 -3.96 -13.78 15.83
C ARG A 307 -3.13 -14.12 17.05
N LYS A 308 -3.53 -13.63 18.23
CA LYS A 308 -2.84 -13.90 19.49
C LYS A 308 -2.80 -15.40 19.80
N VAL A 309 -3.94 -16.08 19.72
CA VAL A 309 -4.01 -17.53 20.00
C VAL A 309 -3.19 -18.32 18.98
N THR A 310 -3.31 -18.05 17.68
CA THR A 310 -2.53 -18.77 16.67
C THR A 310 -1.03 -18.47 16.76
N SER A 311 -0.63 -17.26 17.14
CA SER A 311 0.79 -16.88 17.29
C SER A 311 1.48 -17.62 18.44
N PHE A 312 0.75 -18.01 19.49
CA PHE A 312 1.33 -18.70 20.65
C PHE A 312 0.97 -20.20 20.70
N ASP A 313 0.44 -20.74 19.61
CA ASP A 313 0.20 -22.19 19.49
C ASP A 313 1.52 -22.95 19.42
N GLU A 314 1.72 -23.91 20.33
CA GLU A 314 2.98 -24.63 20.49
C GLU A 314 3.32 -25.52 19.29
N ALA A 315 2.31 -26.19 18.73
CA ALA A 315 2.50 -27.06 17.59
C ALA A 315 2.85 -26.27 16.31
N PHE A 316 2.20 -25.12 16.12
CA PHE A 316 2.54 -24.20 15.05
C PHE A 316 3.98 -23.65 15.20
N ASN A 317 4.34 -23.18 16.38
CA ASN A 317 5.68 -22.62 16.62
C ASN A 317 6.79 -23.67 16.50
N THR A 318 6.51 -24.91 16.86
CA THR A 318 7.45 -26.02 16.64
C THR A 318 7.69 -26.26 15.15
N MET A 319 6.63 -26.26 14.34
CA MET A 319 6.75 -26.40 12.89
C MET A 319 7.47 -25.19 12.27
N LEU A 320 7.09 -23.97 12.65
CA LEU A 320 7.70 -22.72 12.17
C LEU A 320 9.21 -22.67 12.48
N ALA A 321 9.60 -22.96 13.74
CA ALA A 321 10.99 -22.95 14.13
C ALA A 321 11.80 -24.01 13.36
N LYS A 322 11.24 -25.20 13.13
CA LYS A 322 11.88 -26.25 12.32
C LYS A 322 12.14 -25.78 10.89
N ASP A 323 11.15 -25.16 10.26
CA ASP A 323 11.27 -24.67 8.88
C ASP A 323 12.33 -23.53 8.79
N ILE A 324 12.34 -22.59 9.75
CA ILE A 324 13.35 -21.53 9.82
C ILE A 324 14.76 -22.09 9.99
N ILE A 325 14.94 -23.03 10.93
CA ILE A 325 16.25 -23.65 11.20
C ILE A 325 16.75 -24.43 10.00
N ASN A 326 15.88 -25.10 9.25
CA ASN A 326 16.26 -25.82 8.05
C ASN A 326 16.84 -24.88 6.97
N GLU A 327 16.22 -23.72 6.75
CA GLU A 327 16.72 -22.73 5.80
C GLU A 327 17.99 -22.03 6.31
N TYR A 328 18.03 -21.70 7.61
CA TYR A 328 19.21 -21.14 8.26
C TYR A 328 20.45 -22.04 8.12
N LYS A 329 20.31 -23.36 8.34
CA LYS A 329 21.39 -24.34 8.19
C LYS A 329 21.91 -24.43 6.75
N GLN A 330 21.14 -24.04 5.77
CA GLN A 330 21.54 -23.92 4.37
C GLN A 330 22.20 -22.56 4.07
N GLY A 331 22.43 -21.71 5.07
CA GLY A 331 22.99 -20.39 4.93
C GLY A 331 22.04 -19.37 4.29
N LYS A 332 20.72 -19.66 4.26
CA LYS A 332 19.72 -18.76 3.64
C LYS A 332 19.35 -17.59 4.55
N SER A 333 19.26 -16.40 3.97
CA SER A 333 18.80 -15.22 4.70
C SER A 333 17.27 -15.22 4.82
N CYS A 334 16.78 -15.25 6.06
CA CYS A 334 15.40 -15.47 6.44
C CYS A 334 14.76 -14.21 7.01
N VAL A 335 13.51 -13.92 6.61
CA VAL A 335 12.66 -12.95 7.28
C VAL A 335 11.35 -13.60 7.73
N VAL A 336 10.97 -13.38 8.99
CA VAL A 336 9.75 -13.89 9.57
C VAL A 336 8.81 -12.73 9.85
N PHE A 337 7.61 -12.75 9.27
CA PHE A 337 6.60 -11.71 9.46
C PHE A 337 5.51 -12.16 10.44
N THR A 338 5.37 -11.43 11.53
CA THR A 338 4.31 -11.63 12.53
C THR A 338 3.60 -10.31 12.84
N HIS A 339 2.45 -10.37 13.53
CA HIS A 339 1.72 -9.16 13.95
C HIS A 339 2.11 -8.71 15.35
N GLU A 340 2.48 -9.65 16.22
CA GLU A 340 2.66 -9.40 17.65
C GLU A 340 4.15 -9.27 17.99
N LYS A 341 4.54 -8.19 18.68
CA LYS A 341 5.91 -8.00 19.16
C LYS A 341 6.33 -9.09 20.16
N GLU A 342 5.40 -9.49 20.99
CA GLU A 342 5.60 -10.59 21.95
C GLU A 342 5.91 -11.90 21.21
N HIS A 343 5.27 -12.16 20.07
CA HIS A 343 5.57 -13.33 19.24
C HIS A 343 6.99 -13.25 18.65
N CYS A 344 7.45 -12.05 18.25
CA CYS A 344 8.83 -11.87 17.81
C CYS A 344 9.83 -12.32 18.89
N ARG A 345 9.63 -11.89 20.14
CA ARG A 345 10.50 -12.26 21.28
C ARG A 345 10.40 -13.74 21.61
N PHE A 346 9.19 -14.27 21.65
CA PHE A 346 8.94 -15.69 21.89
C PHE A 346 9.64 -16.58 20.85
N LEU A 347 9.51 -16.22 19.58
CA LEU A 347 10.13 -17.00 18.51
C LEU A 347 11.66 -16.93 18.54
N LYS A 348 12.23 -15.75 18.85
CA LYS A 348 13.68 -15.61 19.08
C LYS A 348 14.15 -16.59 20.14
N GLN A 349 13.54 -16.57 21.33
CA GLN A 349 13.87 -17.48 22.40
C GLN A 349 13.78 -18.96 21.96
N ARG A 350 12.73 -19.32 21.23
CA ARG A 350 12.53 -20.69 20.72
C ARG A 350 13.61 -21.13 19.73
N LEU A 351 14.11 -20.23 18.92
CA LEU A 351 15.21 -20.51 17.98
C LEU A 351 16.55 -20.67 18.73
N GLU A 352 16.80 -19.82 19.73
CA GLU A 352 17.99 -19.92 20.61
C GLU A 352 18.00 -21.24 21.39
N GLU A 353 16.90 -21.64 22.01
CA GLU A 353 16.72 -22.93 22.70
C GLU A 353 16.99 -24.14 21.78
N ARG A 354 16.83 -23.98 20.46
CA ARG A 354 17.10 -24.99 19.44
C ARG A 354 18.47 -24.88 18.78
N GLY A 355 19.36 -24.07 19.35
CA GLY A 355 20.77 -23.97 18.98
C GLY A 355 21.09 -22.96 17.87
N VAL A 356 20.19 -22.03 17.56
CA VAL A 356 20.55 -20.89 16.69
C VAL A 356 21.28 -19.84 17.53
N PRO A 357 22.49 -19.42 17.17
CA PRO A 357 23.22 -18.40 17.91
C PRO A 357 22.45 -17.08 17.99
N ALA A 358 22.43 -16.44 19.16
CA ALA A 358 21.65 -15.22 19.41
C ALA A 358 22.06 -14.05 18.49
N GLU A 359 23.33 -13.98 18.11
CA GLU A 359 23.89 -13.02 17.18
C GLU A 359 23.42 -13.17 15.73
N GLN A 360 22.89 -14.36 15.39
CA GLN A 360 22.30 -14.65 14.08
C GLN A 360 20.80 -14.28 13.99
N ILE A 361 20.21 -13.79 15.09
CA ILE A 361 18.80 -13.45 15.17
C ILE A 361 18.62 -11.98 15.56
N GLN A 362 18.00 -11.19 14.71
CA GLN A 362 17.60 -9.82 15.06
C GLN A 362 16.09 -9.65 15.09
N LEU A 363 15.63 -8.78 15.98
CA LEU A 363 14.22 -8.38 16.10
C LEU A 363 14.01 -7.01 15.46
N TYR A 364 13.13 -6.93 14.46
CA TYR A 364 12.91 -5.72 13.69
C TYR A 364 11.46 -5.21 13.83
N TYR A 365 11.24 -4.33 14.79
CA TYR A 365 9.95 -3.65 15.06
C TYR A 365 10.16 -2.22 15.57
N GLY A 366 9.08 -1.40 15.58
CA GLY A 366 9.14 0.05 15.74
C GLY A 366 9.86 0.61 16.97
N ASP A 367 9.90 -0.13 18.08
CA ASP A 367 10.53 0.26 19.36
C ASP A 367 11.80 -0.58 19.65
N ALA A 368 12.45 -1.13 18.62
CA ALA A 368 13.71 -1.82 18.79
C ALA A 368 14.79 -0.87 19.31
N LYS A 369 15.69 -1.38 20.17
CA LYS A 369 16.78 -0.58 20.75
C LYS A 369 17.80 -0.12 19.71
N GLU A 370 18.02 -0.92 18.67
CA GLU A 370 18.92 -0.61 17.57
C GLU A 370 18.20 0.23 16.50
N SER A 371 18.95 1.08 15.81
CA SER A 371 18.39 1.85 14.70
C SER A 371 18.01 0.92 13.54
N LYS A 372 16.98 1.30 12.80
CA LYS A 372 16.49 0.53 11.66
C LYS A 372 17.55 0.40 10.55
N GLU A 373 18.37 1.43 10.40
CA GLU A 373 19.46 1.48 9.42
C GLU A 373 20.52 0.43 9.74
N VAL A 374 20.96 0.33 10.99
CA VAL A 374 21.95 -0.65 11.44
C VAL A 374 21.42 -2.07 11.24
N MET A 375 20.18 -2.34 11.67
CA MET A 375 19.58 -3.67 11.49
C MET A 375 19.45 -4.05 10.02
N LYS A 376 19.13 -3.08 9.16
CA LYS A 376 19.06 -3.27 7.72
C LYS A 376 20.43 -3.60 7.12
N GLU A 377 21.47 -2.84 7.47
CA GLU A 377 22.83 -3.07 6.98
C GLU A 377 23.37 -4.43 7.39
N ARG A 378 23.15 -4.86 8.63
CA ARG A 378 23.55 -6.18 9.12
C ARG A 378 22.88 -7.31 8.34
N ALA A 379 21.58 -7.18 8.06
CA ALA A 379 20.86 -8.16 7.25
C ALA A 379 21.35 -8.15 5.79
N GLU A 380 21.63 -6.98 5.21
CA GLU A 380 22.11 -6.84 3.82
C GLU A 380 23.50 -7.44 3.65
N ARG A 381 24.38 -7.27 4.64
CA ARG A 381 25.74 -7.87 4.66
C ARG A 381 25.74 -9.33 5.08
N ARG A 382 24.56 -9.92 5.37
CA ARG A 382 24.39 -11.30 5.85
C ARG A 382 25.15 -11.58 7.17
N GLU A 383 25.43 -10.54 7.96
CA GLU A 383 25.97 -10.67 9.32
C GLU A 383 24.93 -11.31 10.26
N VAL A 384 23.66 -11.15 9.94
CA VAL A 384 22.50 -11.77 10.60
C VAL A 384 21.64 -12.47 9.55
N LEU A 385 21.42 -13.77 9.73
CA LEU A 385 20.67 -14.57 8.78
C LEU A 385 19.18 -14.67 9.09
N ILE A 386 18.74 -14.40 10.33
CA ILE A 386 17.33 -14.48 10.72
C ILE A 386 16.85 -13.10 11.21
N THR A 387 15.92 -12.51 10.49
CA THR A 387 15.24 -11.27 10.89
C THR A 387 13.79 -11.61 11.25
N ILE A 388 13.36 -11.34 12.49
CA ILE A 388 11.96 -11.49 12.90
C ILE A 388 11.34 -10.10 12.99
N ALA A 389 10.36 -9.82 12.14
CA ALA A 389 9.80 -8.50 11.95
C ALA A 389 8.27 -8.47 12.11
N THR A 390 7.73 -7.33 12.53
CA THR A 390 6.29 -7.12 12.45
C THR A 390 5.86 -6.76 11.03
N TYR A 391 4.63 -7.14 10.62
CA TYR A 391 4.09 -6.81 9.29
C TYR A 391 4.08 -5.30 8.99
N SER A 392 3.93 -4.46 10.00
CA SER A 392 3.97 -2.99 9.83
C SER A 392 5.30 -2.53 9.24
N ILE A 393 6.41 -3.14 9.66
CA ILE A 393 7.74 -2.84 9.11
C ILE A 393 7.94 -3.48 7.74
N ALA A 394 7.41 -4.68 7.54
CA ALA A 394 7.48 -5.34 6.24
C ALA A 394 6.82 -4.53 5.12
N THR A 395 5.74 -3.84 5.44
CA THR A 395 4.99 -3.00 4.49
C THR A 395 5.60 -1.61 4.32
N GLU A 396 6.50 -1.16 5.20
CA GLU A 396 6.91 0.22 5.35
C GLU A 396 8.41 0.45 5.06
N GLY A 397 8.76 0.59 3.78
CA GLY A 397 10.06 1.17 3.37
C GLY A 397 11.31 0.33 3.56
N THR A 398 11.26 -0.83 4.24
CA THR A 398 12.42 -1.68 4.47
C THR A 398 12.90 -2.31 3.16
N ASN A 399 14.13 -2.03 2.78
CA ASN A 399 14.75 -2.56 1.58
C ASN A 399 15.98 -3.40 1.94
N VAL A 400 15.79 -4.70 2.18
CA VAL A 400 16.87 -5.68 2.36
C VAL A 400 16.81 -6.65 1.19
N LYS A 401 17.75 -6.56 0.26
CA LYS A 401 17.80 -7.40 -0.93
C LYS A 401 18.27 -8.82 -0.62
N ALA A 402 19.06 -8.96 0.45
CA ALA A 402 19.64 -10.23 0.86
C ALA A 402 18.59 -11.26 1.34
N TRP A 403 17.38 -10.86 1.73
CA TRP A 403 16.37 -11.82 2.16
C TRP A 403 15.94 -12.75 1.02
N GLU A 404 16.06 -14.06 1.24
CA GLU A 404 15.74 -15.11 0.27
C GLU A 404 14.50 -15.92 0.68
N ARG A 405 14.22 -16.00 1.99
CA ARG A 405 13.15 -16.80 2.58
C ARG A 405 12.23 -15.92 3.40
N ALA A 406 10.93 -15.98 3.12
CA ALA A 406 9.93 -15.29 3.93
C ALA A 406 9.00 -16.29 4.59
N PHE A 407 8.74 -16.08 5.89
CA PHE A 407 7.83 -16.89 6.67
C PHE A 407 6.66 -16.03 7.11
N LEU A 408 5.46 -16.28 6.54
CA LEU A 408 4.24 -15.55 6.89
C LEU A 408 3.63 -16.15 8.16
N ALA A 409 4.22 -15.83 9.31
CA ALA A 409 3.95 -16.46 10.60
C ALA A 409 2.69 -15.92 11.31
N SER A 410 1.79 -15.26 10.60
CA SER A 410 0.52 -14.78 11.17
C SER A 410 -0.56 -14.72 10.11
N THR A 411 -1.82 -14.79 10.55
CA THR A 411 -2.98 -14.72 9.65
C THR A 411 -3.16 -13.32 9.10
N VAL A 412 -3.04 -13.16 7.79
CA VAL A 412 -3.23 -11.89 7.06
C VAL A 412 -4.31 -12.08 6.01
N ALA A 413 -5.34 -11.23 6.04
CA ALA A 413 -6.37 -11.15 5.00
C ALA A 413 -6.11 -10.02 4.00
N ASN A 414 -5.11 -9.17 4.25
CA ASN A 414 -4.85 -8.00 3.44
C ASN A 414 -3.98 -8.39 2.25
N GLU A 415 -4.54 -8.27 1.06
CA GLU A 415 -3.88 -8.52 -0.20
C GLU A 415 -2.61 -7.67 -0.36
N LEU A 416 -2.72 -6.37 -0.06
CA LEU A 416 -1.60 -5.44 -0.13
C LEU A 416 -0.43 -5.87 0.75
N SER A 417 -0.69 -6.22 2.02
CA SER A 417 0.37 -6.67 2.94
C SER A 417 1.03 -7.97 2.46
N THR A 418 0.26 -8.86 1.83
CA THR A 418 0.78 -10.10 1.25
C THR A 418 1.71 -9.81 0.07
N VAL A 419 1.26 -8.98 -0.88
CA VAL A 419 2.06 -8.58 -2.05
C VAL A 419 3.33 -7.85 -1.64
N GLN A 420 3.24 -6.93 -0.67
CA GLN A 420 4.40 -6.20 -0.17
C GLN A 420 5.41 -7.10 0.53
N ALA A 421 4.96 -7.99 1.40
CA ALA A 421 5.85 -8.93 2.09
C ALA A 421 6.60 -9.84 1.10
N ILE A 422 5.90 -10.39 0.11
CA ILE A 422 6.50 -11.22 -0.95
C ILE A 422 7.43 -10.38 -1.83
N GLY A 423 7.01 -9.19 -2.22
CA GLY A 423 7.83 -8.28 -3.02
C GLY A 423 9.18 -7.92 -2.39
N ARG A 424 9.31 -8.02 -1.06
CA ARG A 424 10.59 -7.77 -0.36
C ARG A 424 11.65 -8.81 -0.71
N ILE A 425 11.26 -10.08 -0.79
CA ILE A 425 12.21 -11.17 -1.04
C ILE A 425 12.39 -11.50 -2.52
N ARG A 426 11.65 -10.90 -3.42
CA ARG A 426 11.77 -11.15 -4.88
C ARG A 426 12.91 -10.39 -5.54
N ARG A 427 13.52 -9.43 -4.87
CA ARG A 427 14.60 -8.61 -5.44
C ARG A 427 15.85 -9.43 -5.66
N THR A 428 16.49 -9.22 -6.80
CA THR A 428 17.78 -9.80 -7.11
C THR A 428 18.88 -9.22 -6.22
N ALA A 429 19.81 -10.06 -5.82
CA ALA A 429 21.03 -9.70 -5.10
C ALA A 429 22.13 -10.68 -5.48
N GLU A 430 23.39 -10.30 -5.27
CA GLU A 430 24.55 -11.17 -5.52
C GLU A 430 24.44 -12.46 -4.70
N GLY A 431 24.64 -13.60 -5.37
CA GLY A 431 24.53 -14.93 -4.74
C GLY A 431 23.12 -15.42 -4.39
N LYS A 432 22.09 -14.69 -4.83
CA LYS A 432 20.70 -15.08 -4.60
C LYS A 432 20.10 -15.71 -5.87
N GLU A 433 19.81 -17.01 -5.80
CA GLU A 433 19.33 -17.80 -6.95
C GLU A 433 17.80 -17.90 -7.00
N ASP A 434 17.14 -17.95 -5.84
CA ASP A 434 15.69 -18.13 -5.74
C ASP A 434 15.09 -17.34 -4.57
N CYS A 435 13.76 -17.31 -4.51
CA CYS A 435 13.05 -16.85 -3.32
C CYS A 435 11.88 -17.78 -2.98
N ILE A 436 11.75 -18.13 -1.70
CA ILE A 436 10.69 -19.00 -1.20
C ILE A 436 9.91 -18.30 -0.10
N VAL A 437 8.58 -18.38 -0.21
CA VAL A 437 7.63 -17.90 0.79
C VAL A 437 6.96 -19.08 1.46
N TYR A 438 7.14 -19.24 2.76
CA TYR A 438 6.40 -20.18 3.58
C TYR A 438 5.11 -19.53 4.06
N ASP A 439 3.97 -20.01 3.55
CA ASP A 439 2.65 -19.51 3.92
C ASP A 439 1.95 -20.48 4.86
N TYR A 440 1.87 -20.10 6.15
CA TYR A 440 1.22 -20.91 7.17
C TYR A 440 -0.29 -20.71 7.17
N ARG A 441 -1.01 -21.83 7.08
CA ARG A 441 -2.46 -21.93 7.06
C ARG A 441 -2.96 -22.57 8.33
N PHE A 442 -4.13 -22.16 8.77
CA PHE A 442 -4.80 -22.69 9.95
C PHE A 442 -6.17 -23.25 9.53
N PRO A 443 -6.22 -24.45 8.90
CA PRO A 443 -7.43 -24.98 8.28
C PRO A 443 -8.55 -25.22 9.29
N ASN A 444 -8.21 -25.49 10.55
CA ASN A 444 -9.17 -25.73 11.64
C ASN A 444 -9.69 -24.44 12.29
N VAL A 445 -9.21 -23.27 11.88
CA VAL A 445 -9.63 -21.96 12.38
C VAL A 445 -10.32 -21.20 11.26
N ILE A 446 -11.65 -21.19 11.20
CA ILE A 446 -12.46 -20.73 10.06
C ILE A 446 -12.01 -19.35 9.56
N ILE A 447 -11.85 -18.35 10.45
CA ILE A 447 -11.46 -16.99 10.03
C ILE A 447 -10.04 -16.98 9.45
N ALA A 448 -9.11 -17.69 10.07
CA ALA A 448 -7.73 -17.77 9.59
C ALA A 448 -7.64 -18.53 8.26
N ASN A 449 -8.47 -19.57 8.09
CA ASN A 449 -8.59 -20.29 6.82
C ASN A 449 -9.12 -19.37 5.70
N ASN A 450 -10.14 -18.55 5.97
CA ASN A 450 -10.66 -17.57 5.00
C ASN A 450 -9.59 -16.54 4.60
N HIS A 451 -8.72 -16.13 5.51
CA HIS A 451 -7.56 -15.30 5.18
C HIS A 451 -6.60 -16.02 4.22
N GLY A 452 -6.44 -17.32 4.40
CA GLY A 452 -5.70 -18.16 3.48
C GLY A 452 -6.27 -18.12 2.05
N LEU A 453 -7.59 -18.24 1.91
CA LEU A 453 -8.26 -18.19 0.60
C LEU A 453 -8.08 -16.83 -0.11
N VAL A 454 -8.00 -15.72 0.66
CA VAL A 454 -7.66 -14.42 0.09
C VAL A 454 -6.26 -14.42 -0.49
N ARG A 455 -5.28 -14.99 0.23
CA ARG A 455 -3.90 -15.09 -0.28
C ARG A 455 -3.80 -16.00 -1.50
N ASP A 456 -4.58 -17.09 -1.59
CA ASP A 456 -4.61 -17.95 -2.78
C ASP A 456 -5.03 -17.19 -4.04
N ARG A 457 -6.00 -16.27 -3.89
CA ARG A 457 -6.42 -15.40 -4.99
C ARG A 457 -5.26 -14.50 -5.45
N VAL A 458 -4.58 -13.88 -4.50
CA VAL A 458 -3.40 -13.04 -4.77
C VAL A 458 -2.32 -13.84 -5.52
N TYR A 459 -2.03 -15.06 -5.07
CA TYR A 459 -1.00 -15.89 -5.71
C TYR A 459 -1.36 -16.24 -7.14
N LYS A 460 -2.63 -16.58 -7.38
CA LYS A 460 -3.14 -16.87 -8.72
C LYS A 460 -3.10 -15.65 -9.64
N GLU A 461 -3.57 -14.50 -9.15
CA GLU A 461 -3.61 -13.25 -9.93
C GLU A 461 -2.20 -12.72 -10.27
N ARG A 462 -1.21 -12.99 -9.39
CA ARG A 462 0.18 -12.59 -9.60
C ARG A 462 1.05 -13.65 -10.27
N GLY A 463 0.49 -14.80 -10.64
CA GLY A 463 1.24 -15.86 -11.30
C GLY A 463 2.36 -16.50 -10.45
N TYR A 464 2.22 -16.51 -9.10
CA TYR A 464 3.22 -17.11 -8.23
C TYR A 464 3.18 -18.64 -8.31
N ASN A 465 4.36 -19.28 -8.22
CA ASN A 465 4.47 -20.73 -8.21
C ASN A 465 4.08 -21.27 -6.83
N VAL A 466 2.91 -21.90 -6.71
CA VAL A 466 2.41 -22.42 -5.44
C VAL A 466 2.64 -23.93 -5.34
N ARG A 467 3.30 -24.37 -4.25
CA ARG A 467 3.51 -25.78 -3.92
C ARG A 467 2.91 -26.05 -2.54
N GLY A 468 2.23 -27.18 -2.35
CA GLY A 468 1.70 -27.62 -1.05
C GLY A 468 0.80 -28.84 -1.23
N LYS A 469 0.68 -29.65 -0.18
CA LYS A 469 -0.26 -30.76 -0.21
C LYS A 469 -1.69 -30.20 -0.18
N GLU A 470 -2.43 -30.37 -1.27
CA GLU A 470 -3.88 -30.25 -1.26
C GLU A 470 -4.45 -31.21 -0.21
N ASN A 471 -5.16 -30.67 0.76
CA ASN A 471 -5.95 -31.50 1.66
C ASN A 471 -7.18 -32.00 0.87
N LYS A 472 -7.14 -33.22 0.36
CA LYS A 472 -8.23 -33.87 -0.38
C LYS A 472 -9.52 -34.07 0.45
N ASN A 473 -9.62 -33.52 1.67
CA ASN A 473 -10.75 -33.69 2.59
C ASN A 473 -11.71 -32.49 2.68
N SER A 474 -11.71 -31.53 1.76
CA SER A 474 -12.71 -30.44 1.75
C SER A 474 -14.01 -30.75 0.98
N ASN A 475 -14.22 -32.02 0.54
CA ASN A 475 -15.49 -32.46 -0.07
C ASN A 475 -16.51 -32.96 1.00
N ARG A 476 -16.73 -32.22 2.08
CA ARG A 476 -17.99 -32.35 2.83
C ARG A 476 -18.92 -31.25 2.39
N ARG A 477 -19.87 -31.66 1.54
CA ARG A 477 -21.03 -30.91 1.08
C ARG A 477 -21.66 -30.16 2.25
N THR A 478 -21.60 -28.85 2.24
CA THR A 478 -22.55 -28.02 2.94
C THR A 478 -23.79 -27.92 2.05
N THR A 479 -24.72 -28.86 2.25
CA THR A 479 -26.12 -28.68 1.85
C THR A 479 -26.68 -27.55 2.71
N GLY A 480 -26.95 -26.41 2.15
CA GLY A 480 -27.52 -25.28 2.85
C GLY A 480 -27.89 -24.11 1.93
N ARG A 481 -29.04 -24.26 1.27
CA ARG A 481 -29.94 -23.21 0.74
C ARG A 481 -29.32 -22.06 -0.06
N GLY A 482 -29.71 -22.08 -1.33
CA GLY A 482 -29.37 -21.08 -2.34
C GLY A 482 -29.77 -19.65 -1.97
N TRP A 483 -28.87 -18.77 -2.29
CA TRP A 483 -29.16 -17.36 -2.49
C TRP A 483 -29.34 -17.14 -3.98
N GLY A 484 -30.52 -16.67 -4.34
CA GLY A 484 -30.94 -16.48 -5.71
C GLY A 484 -30.01 -15.55 -6.46
N THR A 485 -29.63 -16.00 -7.63
CA THR A 485 -29.00 -15.21 -8.68
C THR A 485 -29.93 -14.08 -9.12
N LEU A 486 -29.54 -12.84 -8.83
CA LEU A 486 -30.08 -11.69 -9.56
C LEU A 486 -29.44 -11.68 -10.95
N ARG A 487 -30.24 -12.05 -11.93
CA ARG A 487 -29.92 -11.95 -13.35
C ARG A 487 -29.75 -10.48 -13.74
N ASN A 488 -28.60 -10.16 -14.34
CA ASN A 488 -28.43 -8.95 -15.13
C ASN A 488 -29.45 -8.94 -16.27
N SER A 489 -30.39 -8.00 -16.23
CA SER A 489 -31.17 -7.60 -17.39
C SER A 489 -30.37 -6.56 -18.18
N ARG A 490 -30.09 -6.90 -19.42
CA ARG A 490 -29.61 -6.02 -20.48
C ARG A 490 -30.53 -4.82 -20.61
N ILE A 491 -29.94 -3.64 -20.74
CA ILE A 491 -30.59 -2.52 -21.42
C ILE A 491 -29.72 -2.15 -22.62
N VAL A 492 -30.39 -2.09 -23.73
CA VAL A 492 -29.96 -1.70 -25.06
C VAL A 492 -29.38 -0.27 -25.07
#